data_3819f342750a1f1479da177a915e357c
#
_entry.id   3819f342750a1f1479da177a915e357c
#
_cell.length_a   1.000
_cell.length_b   1.000
_cell.length_c   1.000
_cell.angle_alpha   90.00
_cell.angle_beta   90.00
_cell.angle_gamma   90.00
#
_symmetry.space_group_name_H-M   'P 1'
#
loop_
_entity.id
_entity.type
_entity.pdbx_description
1 polymer ?
#
loop_
_entity_poly.entity_id
_entity_poly.type
_entity_poly.pdbx_seq_one_letter_code
_entity_poly.pdbx_strand_id
1 'polypeptide(L)'
;TMSYTPPSGSDLTIYHAQTVRCGLYASPSYIEEFGMPYDMDDLLNNHRFCEQIYSSRQIKGWKELRKDIKHITYSSNSTYSVHYMTEAGAGISVFPVNWKTENLISVTNIIDECSIDLSYPVYLIAHRDTMKLPRVSTVLECLRRIMDDADNSPVDSNAVRKTKAAAS
;
A
#
# COMPACT_ATOMS: atom_id res chain seq x y z
N THR A 1 -18.25 -6.65 -7.74
CA THR A 1 -16.82 -6.90 -7.85
C THR A 1 -16.02 -5.71 -7.35
N MET A 2 -14.78 -5.93 -6.92
CA MET A 2 -13.82 -4.86 -6.62
C MET A 2 -12.84 -4.72 -7.79
N SER A 3 -12.49 -3.49 -8.15
CA SER A 3 -11.60 -3.16 -9.27
C SER A 3 -10.69 -1.98 -8.92
N TYR A 4 -9.52 -1.92 -9.54
CA TYR A 4 -8.60 -0.78 -9.48
C TYR A 4 -8.83 0.23 -10.62
N THR A 5 -9.68 -0.12 -11.57
CA THR A 5 -10.04 0.75 -12.69
C THR A 5 -11.55 0.96 -12.73
N PRO A 6 -12.02 2.15 -13.14
CA PRO A 6 -13.44 2.38 -13.31
C PRO A 6 -14.02 1.45 -14.39
N PRO A 7 -15.30 1.09 -14.30
CA PRO A 7 -15.94 0.22 -15.29
C PRO A 7 -16.03 0.92 -16.65
N SER A 8 -15.83 0.16 -17.71
CA SER A 8 -15.96 0.64 -19.09
C SER A 8 -17.30 0.29 -19.74
N GLY A 9 -18.16 -0.50 -19.10
CA GLY A 9 -19.45 -0.95 -19.63
C GLY A 9 -20.62 -0.10 -19.14
N SER A 10 -21.61 0.14 -20.02
CA SER A 10 -22.83 0.92 -19.72
C SER A 10 -23.71 0.30 -18.63
N ASP A 11 -23.63 -1.01 -18.45
CA ASP A 11 -24.47 -1.78 -17.52
C ASP A 11 -23.84 -1.91 -16.11
N LEU A 12 -22.58 -1.49 -15.97
CA LEU A 12 -21.86 -1.48 -14.71
C LEU A 12 -21.97 -0.11 -14.06
N THR A 13 -22.15 -0.11 -12.74
CA THR A 13 -22.26 1.11 -11.94
C THR A 13 -21.27 1.03 -10.77
N ILE A 14 -20.60 2.14 -10.49
CA ILE A 14 -19.80 2.30 -9.28
C ILE A 14 -20.77 2.47 -8.11
N TYR A 15 -20.77 1.52 -7.20
CA TYR A 15 -21.55 1.57 -5.96
C TYR A 15 -20.82 2.38 -4.89
N HIS A 16 -19.49 2.19 -4.78
CA HIS A 16 -18.62 2.91 -3.87
C HIS A 16 -17.22 3.05 -4.47
N ALA A 17 -16.53 4.12 -4.12
CA ALA A 17 -15.16 4.35 -4.54
C ALA A 17 -14.36 4.95 -3.38
N GLN A 18 -13.12 4.52 -3.24
CA GLN A 18 -12.22 5.00 -2.19
C GLN A 18 -10.80 5.05 -2.73
N THR A 19 -9.98 5.93 -2.16
CA THR A 19 -8.54 6.00 -2.44
C THR A 19 -7.79 5.37 -1.28
N VAL A 20 -6.99 4.35 -1.57
CA VAL A 20 -6.14 3.69 -0.58
C VAL A 20 -4.76 4.33 -0.62
N ARG A 21 -4.32 4.87 0.52
CA ARG A 21 -2.95 5.39 0.69
C ARG A 21 -1.99 4.26 0.97
N CYS A 22 -0.78 4.37 0.43
CA CYS A 22 0.32 3.44 0.65
C CYS A 22 1.49 4.15 1.34
N GLY A 23 2.28 3.35 2.06
CA GLY A 23 3.52 3.76 2.66
C GLY A 23 4.65 2.78 2.33
N LEU A 24 5.86 3.16 2.68
CA LEU A 24 7.05 2.31 2.61
C LEU A 24 7.32 1.67 3.97
N TYR A 25 7.67 0.39 3.95
CA TYR A 25 7.89 -0.41 5.15
C TYR A 25 9.11 -1.31 5.00
N ALA A 26 9.84 -1.51 6.10
CA ALA A 26 10.96 -2.42 6.20
C ALA A 26 10.90 -3.20 7.53
N SER A 27 11.59 -4.34 7.61
CA SER A 27 11.71 -5.05 8.89
C SER A 27 12.72 -4.39 9.82
N PRO A 28 12.63 -4.60 11.15
CA PRO A 28 13.66 -4.17 12.09
C PRO A 28 15.06 -4.70 11.74
N SER A 29 15.15 -5.97 11.33
CA SER A 29 16.44 -6.58 10.94
C SER A 29 17.07 -5.93 9.71
N TYR A 30 16.23 -5.51 8.75
CA TYR A 30 16.73 -4.75 7.60
C TYR A 30 17.31 -3.40 8.04
N ILE A 31 16.60 -2.68 8.92
CA ILE A 31 17.04 -1.38 9.42
C ILE A 31 18.32 -1.51 10.27
N GLU A 32 18.46 -2.59 11.06
CA GLU A 32 19.70 -2.87 11.80
C GLU A 32 20.90 -3.09 10.87
N GLU A 33 20.71 -3.77 9.73
CA GLU A 33 21.78 -4.09 8.79
C GLU A 33 22.13 -2.92 7.85
N PHE A 34 21.11 -2.22 7.31
CA PHE A 34 21.29 -1.21 6.25
C PHE A 34 21.07 0.24 6.71
N GLY A 35 20.59 0.43 7.94
CA GLY A 35 20.20 1.75 8.44
C GLY A 35 18.81 2.21 7.96
N MET A 36 18.34 3.31 8.54
CA MET A 36 17.18 4.04 8.05
C MET A 36 17.61 4.89 6.86
N PRO A 37 16.84 4.87 5.75
CA PRO A 37 17.11 5.81 4.68
C PRO A 37 16.95 7.25 5.21
N TYR A 38 17.92 8.10 4.93
CA TYR A 38 17.95 9.48 5.46
C TYR A 38 17.42 10.52 4.48
N ASP A 39 17.46 10.24 3.18
CA ASP A 39 16.83 11.06 2.14
C ASP A 39 16.41 10.21 0.93
N MET A 40 15.86 10.87 -0.10
CA MET A 40 15.37 10.20 -1.30
C MET A 40 16.52 9.60 -2.13
N ASP A 41 17.66 10.26 -2.20
CA ASP A 41 18.82 9.78 -2.97
C ASP A 41 19.39 8.50 -2.37
N ASP A 42 19.53 8.46 -1.05
CA ASP A 42 19.93 7.28 -0.29
C ASP A 42 18.94 6.13 -0.47
N LEU A 43 17.63 6.42 -0.32
CA LEU A 43 16.57 5.45 -0.52
C LEU A 43 16.64 4.77 -1.89
N LEU A 44 16.86 5.54 -2.96
CA LEU A 44 16.84 5.03 -4.33
C LEU A 44 18.13 4.31 -4.74
N ASN A 45 19.29 4.77 -4.25
CA ASN A 45 20.58 4.29 -4.70
C ASN A 45 21.16 3.20 -3.79
N ASN A 46 20.93 3.23 -2.49
CA ASN A 46 21.60 2.38 -1.51
C ASN A 46 20.69 1.34 -0.87
N HIS A 47 19.37 1.56 -0.87
CA HIS A 47 18.44 0.63 -0.27
C HIS A 47 17.89 -0.40 -1.26
N ARG A 48 17.51 -1.57 -0.73
CA ARG A 48 16.95 -2.70 -1.47
C ARG A 48 15.43 -2.68 -1.39
N PHE A 49 14.78 -3.12 -2.46
CA PHE A 49 13.32 -3.17 -2.53
C PHE A 49 12.79 -4.56 -2.84
N CYS A 50 11.64 -4.89 -2.24
CA CYS A 50 10.80 -6.01 -2.61
C CYS A 50 9.54 -5.47 -3.30
N GLU A 51 9.22 -5.97 -4.49
CA GLU A 51 8.18 -5.42 -5.37
C GLU A 51 7.02 -6.39 -5.58
N GLN A 52 5.79 -5.90 -5.42
CA GLN A 52 4.59 -6.60 -5.88
C GLN A 52 4.25 -6.14 -7.30
N ILE A 53 4.39 -7.04 -8.29
CA ILE A 53 4.42 -6.70 -9.72
C ILE A 53 3.10 -6.11 -10.24
N TYR A 54 1.94 -6.61 -9.78
CA TYR A 54 0.65 -6.17 -10.31
C TYR A 54 0.06 -4.95 -9.60
N SER A 55 0.00 -4.97 -8.28
CA SER A 55 -0.61 -3.87 -7.52
C SER A 55 0.25 -2.62 -7.58
N SER A 56 1.57 -2.75 -7.62
CA SER A 56 2.46 -1.61 -7.75
C SER A 56 2.23 -0.79 -9.02
N ARG A 57 1.78 -1.43 -10.11
CA ARG A 57 1.43 -0.73 -11.35
C ARG A 57 0.22 0.20 -11.22
N GLN A 58 -0.64 -0.04 -10.24
CA GLN A 58 -1.85 0.75 -9.98
C GLN A 58 -1.58 1.90 -8.99
N ILE A 59 -0.46 1.83 -8.26
CA ILE A 59 -0.10 2.85 -7.27
C ILE A 59 0.43 4.08 -8.00
N LYS A 60 -0.28 5.20 -7.81
CA LYS A 60 0.14 6.50 -8.32
C LYS A 60 1.51 6.86 -7.75
N GLY A 61 2.37 7.49 -8.56
CA GLY A 61 3.75 7.85 -8.17
C GLY A 61 4.73 6.68 -8.14
N TRP A 62 4.28 5.44 -7.93
CA TRP A 62 5.18 4.28 -7.88
C TRP A 62 5.95 4.05 -9.18
N LYS A 63 5.30 4.22 -10.32
CA LYS A 63 5.92 4.00 -11.63
C LYS A 63 7.13 4.91 -11.87
N GLU A 64 7.05 6.14 -11.42
CA GLU A 64 8.13 7.13 -11.51
C GLU A 64 9.23 6.78 -10.51
N LEU A 65 8.89 6.58 -9.25
CA LEU A 65 9.83 6.18 -8.19
C LEU A 65 10.59 4.89 -8.57
N ARG A 66 9.88 3.91 -9.11
CA ARG A 66 10.44 2.60 -9.50
C ARG A 66 11.54 2.68 -10.55
N LYS A 67 11.50 3.67 -11.45
CA LYS A 67 12.54 3.85 -12.49
C LYS A 67 13.91 4.17 -11.89
N ASP A 68 13.93 4.87 -10.78
CA ASP A 68 15.13 5.37 -10.15
C ASP A 68 15.68 4.41 -9.06
N ILE A 69 14.88 3.44 -8.61
CA ILE A 69 15.32 2.40 -7.68
C ILE A 69 16.38 1.50 -8.33
N LYS A 70 17.56 1.44 -7.74
CA LYS A 70 18.72 0.67 -8.27
C LYS A 70 18.66 -0.82 -7.92
N HIS A 71 18.14 -1.16 -6.75
CA HIS A 71 18.24 -2.52 -6.21
C HIS A 71 16.88 -3.11 -5.91
N ILE A 72 16.39 -4.00 -6.78
CA ILE A 72 15.24 -4.86 -6.53
C ILE A 72 15.76 -6.25 -6.21
N THR A 73 15.58 -6.69 -4.97
CA THR A 73 16.05 -7.99 -4.49
C THR A 73 15.01 -9.09 -4.63
N TYR A 74 13.74 -8.72 -4.63
CA TYR A 74 12.65 -9.67 -4.75
C TYR A 74 11.46 -9.06 -5.49
N SER A 75 10.82 -9.87 -6.36
CA SER A 75 9.61 -9.48 -7.08
C SER A 75 8.63 -10.66 -7.12
N SER A 76 7.36 -10.39 -6.83
CA SER A 76 6.31 -11.41 -6.86
C SER A 76 4.96 -10.81 -7.27
N ASN A 77 4.08 -11.66 -7.77
CA ASN A 77 2.68 -11.30 -7.99
C ASN A 77 1.80 -11.54 -6.74
N SER A 78 2.37 -12.11 -5.69
CA SER A 78 1.70 -12.35 -4.41
C SER A 78 2.10 -11.29 -3.38
N THR A 79 1.14 -10.51 -2.91
CA THR A 79 1.35 -9.52 -1.83
C THR A 79 1.86 -10.17 -0.55
N TYR A 80 1.34 -11.35 -0.21
CA TYR A 80 1.80 -12.10 0.97
C TYR A 80 3.26 -12.55 0.85
N SER A 81 3.68 -13.00 -0.33
CA SER A 81 5.09 -13.37 -0.55
C SER A 81 6.01 -12.15 -0.39
N VAL A 82 5.62 -11.00 -0.93
CA VAL A 82 6.37 -9.75 -0.76
C VAL A 82 6.41 -9.35 0.73
N HIS A 83 5.29 -9.46 1.43
CA HIS A 83 5.22 -9.17 2.86
C HIS A 83 6.18 -10.03 3.67
N TYR A 84 6.15 -11.36 3.51
CA TYR A 84 7.07 -12.27 4.21
C TYR A 84 8.53 -12.02 3.88
N MET A 85 8.86 -11.70 2.62
CA MET A 85 10.23 -11.36 2.24
C MET A 85 10.68 -10.04 2.86
N THR A 86 9.77 -9.07 3.00
CA THR A 86 10.06 -7.81 3.70
C THR A 86 10.29 -8.05 5.20
N GLU A 87 9.46 -8.86 5.85
CA GLU A 87 9.65 -9.26 7.26
C GLU A 87 10.97 -10.02 7.47
N ALA A 88 11.38 -10.83 6.50
CA ALA A 88 12.66 -11.54 6.51
C ALA A 88 13.90 -10.66 6.24
N GLY A 89 13.73 -9.35 6.04
CA GLY A 89 14.85 -8.43 5.85
C GLY A 89 15.34 -8.32 4.41
N ALA A 90 14.58 -8.77 3.41
CA ALA A 90 15.02 -8.72 2.02
C ALA A 90 15.03 -7.31 1.41
N GLY A 91 14.28 -6.37 1.97
CA GLY A 91 14.22 -5.00 1.48
C GLY A 91 13.01 -4.22 1.94
N ILE A 92 12.84 -3.02 1.40
CA ILE A 92 11.74 -2.10 1.63
C ILE A 92 10.60 -2.43 0.65
N SER A 93 9.35 -2.35 1.09
CA SER A 93 8.17 -2.59 0.24
C SER A 93 7.10 -1.54 0.42
N VAL A 94 6.23 -1.44 -0.59
CA VAL A 94 5.04 -0.59 -0.58
C VAL A 94 3.84 -1.42 -0.11
N PHE A 95 3.18 -0.97 0.96
CA PHE A 95 1.92 -1.55 1.44
C PHE A 95 0.88 -0.46 1.74
N PRO A 96 -0.42 -0.80 1.70
CA PRO A 96 -1.45 0.10 2.22
C PRO A 96 -1.15 0.50 3.67
N VAL A 97 -1.41 1.75 4.04
CA VAL A 97 -1.14 2.24 5.42
C VAL A 97 -1.95 1.53 6.49
N ASN A 98 -3.07 0.92 6.13
CA ASN A 98 -3.92 0.10 6.99
C ASN A 98 -3.60 -1.41 6.91
N TRP A 99 -2.53 -1.79 6.19
CA TRP A 99 -2.06 -3.17 6.17
C TRP A 99 -1.49 -3.55 7.55
N LYS A 100 -1.81 -4.75 8.04
CA LYS A 100 -1.24 -5.24 9.30
C LYS A 100 0.26 -5.45 9.15
N THR A 101 1.02 -4.47 9.62
CA THR A 101 2.49 -4.44 9.55
C THR A 101 3.10 -4.49 10.95
N GLU A 102 2.57 -5.35 11.83
CA GLU A 102 2.97 -5.39 13.25
C GLU A 102 4.48 -5.59 13.45
N ASN A 103 5.12 -6.29 12.50
CA ASN A 103 6.56 -6.57 12.50
C ASN A 103 7.37 -5.68 11.55
N LEU A 104 6.76 -4.64 10.99
CA LEU A 104 7.42 -3.73 10.05
C LEU A 104 7.52 -2.31 10.62
N ILE A 105 8.57 -1.61 10.23
CA ILE A 105 8.82 -0.21 10.56
C ILE A 105 8.45 0.64 9.36
N SER A 106 7.70 1.71 9.56
CA SER A 106 7.39 2.68 8.49
C SER A 106 8.62 3.54 8.20
N VAL A 107 8.96 3.65 6.92
CA VAL A 107 9.96 4.56 6.35
C VAL A 107 9.30 5.58 5.41
N THR A 108 8.02 5.82 5.61
CA THR A 108 7.15 6.63 4.72
C THR A 108 7.46 8.13 4.80
N ASN A 109 8.04 8.62 5.89
CA ASN A 109 8.36 10.03 6.09
C ASN A 109 9.14 10.66 4.92
N ILE A 110 10.04 9.94 4.28
CA ILE A 110 10.82 10.42 3.12
C ILE A 110 9.90 10.70 1.92
N ILE A 111 8.90 9.85 1.71
CA ILE A 111 7.91 10.02 0.64
C ILE A 111 7.03 11.23 0.92
N ASP A 112 6.61 11.41 2.17
CA ASP A 112 5.78 12.53 2.60
C ASP A 112 6.54 13.86 2.47
N GLU A 113 7.82 13.91 2.85
CA GLU A 113 8.69 15.09 2.70
C GLU A 113 8.87 15.49 1.23
N CYS A 114 8.94 14.52 0.33
CA CYS A 114 9.06 14.75 -1.12
C CYS A 114 7.70 14.96 -1.81
N SER A 115 6.59 14.93 -1.07
CA SER A 115 5.21 15.06 -1.59
C SER A 115 4.87 14.05 -2.69
N ILE A 116 5.40 12.83 -2.58
CA ILE A 116 5.10 11.75 -3.52
C ILE A 116 3.82 11.05 -3.09
N ASP A 117 2.82 11.08 -3.95
CA ASP A 117 1.53 10.44 -3.71
C ASP A 117 1.58 8.94 -4.07
N LEU A 118 1.76 8.10 -3.07
CA LEU A 118 1.61 6.65 -3.22
C LEU A 118 0.19 6.23 -2.84
N SER A 119 -0.70 6.25 -3.80
CA SER A 119 -2.10 5.85 -3.60
C SER A 119 -2.67 5.15 -4.82
N TYR A 120 -3.78 4.44 -4.63
CA TYR A 120 -4.54 3.83 -5.72
C TYR A 120 -6.04 3.85 -5.45
N PRO A 121 -6.88 3.97 -6.50
CA PRO A 121 -8.32 3.90 -6.35
C PRO A 121 -8.78 2.45 -6.22
N VAL A 122 -9.82 2.24 -5.42
CA VAL A 122 -10.59 0.98 -5.36
C VAL A 122 -12.04 1.29 -5.61
N TYR A 123 -12.64 0.57 -6.55
CA TYR A 123 -14.04 0.71 -6.94
C TYR A 123 -14.82 -0.54 -6.58
N LEU A 124 -15.91 -0.38 -5.86
CA LEU A 124 -16.93 -1.42 -5.67
C LEU A 124 -17.96 -1.27 -6.80
N ILE A 125 -17.98 -2.25 -7.71
CA ILE A 125 -18.73 -2.19 -8.95
C ILE A 125 -19.80 -3.30 -8.95
N ALA A 126 -20.98 -2.97 -9.39
CA ALA A 126 -22.08 -3.92 -9.59
C ALA A 126 -22.83 -3.65 -10.89
N HIS A 127 -23.49 -4.67 -11.41
CA HIS A 127 -24.41 -4.52 -12.53
C HIS A 127 -25.67 -3.82 -12.06
N ARG A 128 -26.14 -2.84 -12.82
CA ARG A 128 -27.28 -1.96 -12.46
C ARG A 128 -28.53 -2.74 -12.07
N ASP A 129 -28.87 -3.79 -12.82
CA ASP A 129 -30.07 -4.59 -12.54
C ASP A 129 -29.90 -5.51 -11.33
N THR A 130 -28.70 -6.01 -11.09
CA THR A 130 -28.45 -6.89 -9.93
C THR A 130 -28.46 -6.12 -8.60
N MET A 131 -28.16 -4.82 -8.61
CA MET A 131 -28.24 -3.97 -7.41
C MET A 131 -29.63 -3.88 -6.80
N LYS A 132 -30.67 -4.10 -7.60
CA LYS A 132 -32.08 -4.11 -7.16
C LYS A 132 -32.45 -5.37 -6.35
N LEU A 133 -31.62 -6.41 -6.39
CA LEU A 133 -31.84 -7.64 -5.65
C LEU A 133 -31.44 -7.45 -4.18
N PRO A 134 -32.34 -7.71 -3.19
CA PRO A 134 -32.04 -7.47 -1.77
C PRO A 134 -30.76 -8.13 -1.27
N ARG A 135 -30.49 -9.37 -1.68
CA ARG A 135 -29.27 -10.09 -1.33
C ARG A 135 -28.01 -9.39 -1.83
N VAL A 136 -28.05 -8.78 -3.01
CA VAL A 136 -26.90 -8.08 -3.61
C VAL A 136 -26.70 -6.74 -2.92
N SER A 137 -27.78 -5.98 -2.66
CA SER A 137 -27.69 -4.70 -1.95
C SER A 137 -27.14 -4.87 -0.53
N THR A 138 -27.53 -5.93 0.17
CA THR A 138 -27.02 -6.25 1.52
C THR A 138 -25.50 -6.53 1.47
N VAL A 139 -25.02 -7.32 0.51
CA VAL A 139 -23.59 -7.63 0.36
C VAL A 139 -22.81 -6.36 -0.01
N LEU A 140 -23.34 -5.54 -0.92
CA LEU A 140 -22.70 -4.29 -1.32
C LEU A 140 -22.55 -3.32 -0.14
N GLU A 141 -23.59 -3.19 0.66
CA GLU A 141 -23.57 -2.34 1.86
C GLU A 141 -22.59 -2.87 2.92
N CYS A 142 -22.53 -4.17 3.12
CA CYS A 142 -21.54 -4.79 4.00
C CYS A 142 -20.08 -4.49 3.53
N LEU A 143 -19.81 -4.68 2.24
CA LEU A 143 -18.50 -4.37 1.65
C LEU A 143 -18.15 -2.88 1.74
N ARG A 144 -19.13 -1.99 1.50
CA ARG A 144 -18.93 -0.54 1.66
C ARG A 144 -18.49 -0.19 3.08
N ARG A 145 -19.19 -0.73 4.10
CA ARG A 145 -18.83 -0.50 5.51
C ARG A 145 -17.42 -0.98 5.83
N ILE A 146 -17.04 -2.17 5.35
CA ILE A 146 -15.69 -2.70 5.54
C ILE A 146 -14.65 -1.77 4.90
N MET A 147 -14.94 -1.21 3.72
CA MET A 147 -14.05 -0.26 3.07
C MET A 147 -13.93 1.05 3.86
N ASP A 148 -15.06 1.62 4.32
CA ASP A 148 -15.08 2.85 5.13
C ASP A 148 -14.34 2.65 6.47
N ASP A 149 -14.53 1.52 7.13
CA ASP A 149 -13.85 1.20 8.39
C ASP A 149 -12.34 1.06 8.19
N ALA A 150 -11.91 0.50 7.06
CA ALA A 150 -10.50 0.40 6.71
C ALA A 150 -9.85 1.77 6.47
N ASP A 151 -10.57 2.74 5.92
CA ASP A 151 -10.09 4.12 5.71
C ASP A 151 -9.99 4.89 7.02
N ASN A 152 -10.90 4.65 7.96
CA ASN A 152 -10.94 5.26 9.29
C ASN A 152 -10.05 4.58 10.34
N SER A 153 -9.37 3.50 10.01
CA SER A 153 -8.43 2.86 10.93
C SER A 153 -7.30 3.84 11.25
N PRO A 154 -7.04 4.16 12.54
CA PRO A 154 -6.01 5.10 12.90
C PRO A 154 -4.67 4.59 12.36
N VAL A 155 -4.00 5.44 11.59
CA VAL A 155 -2.58 5.24 11.26
C VAL A 155 -1.88 5.02 12.58
N ASP A 156 -1.24 3.86 12.77
CA ASP A 156 -0.65 3.48 14.05
C ASP A 156 0.41 4.51 14.45
N SER A 157 0.00 5.48 15.29
CA SER A 157 0.85 6.54 15.82
C SER A 157 2.01 6.02 16.68
N ASN A 158 2.01 4.71 17.01
CA ASN A 158 3.09 4.06 17.72
C ASN A 158 4.30 3.79 16.80
N ALA A 159 4.11 3.65 15.48
CA ALA A 159 5.21 3.58 14.53
C ALA A 159 6.05 4.87 14.56
N VAL A 160 5.38 6.04 14.60
CA VAL A 160 6.04 7.36 14.65
C VAL A 160 6.79 7.59 15.98
N ARG A 161 6.28 7.05 17.11
CA ARG A 161 6.93 7.20 18.42
C ARG A 161 8.17 6.32 18.59
N LYS A 162 8.18 5.11 18.01
CA LYS A 162 9.34 4.22 18.05
C LYS A 162 10.52 4.79 17.26
N THR A 163 10.26 5.50 16.18
CA THR A 163 11.31 6.14 15.36
C THR A 163 12.04 7.25 16.10
N LYS A 164 11.35 8.01 16.98
CA LYS A 164 11.98 9.06 17.82
C LYS A 164 12.82 8.50 18.99
N ALA A 165 12.48 7.32 19.49
CA ALA A 165 13.21 6.69 20.60
C ALA A 165 14.48 5.94 20.15
N ALA A 166 14.58 5.58 18.87
CA ALA A 166 15.76 4.91 18.30
C ALA A 166 16.82 5.89 17.76
N ALA A 167 16.48 7.19 17.68
CA ALA A 167 17.37 8.27 17.20
C ALA A 167 17.93 9.16 18.34
N SER A 168 17.74 8.75 19.60
CA SER A 168 18.31 9.34 20.81
C SER A 168 19.27 8.38 21.47
#